data_2184aab0a9413d7c990cf5ca262738f8
#
_entry.id   2184aab0a9413d7c990cf5ca262738f8
#
_cell.length_a   1.000
_cell.length_b   1.000
_cell.length_c   1.000
_cell.angle_alpha   90.00
_cell.angle_beta   90.00
_cell.angle_gamma   90.00
#
_symmetry.space_group_name_H-M   'P 1'
#
loop_
_entity.id
_entity.type
_entity.pdbx_description
1 polymer ?
#
loop_
_entity_poly.entity_id
_entity_poly.type
_entity_poly.pdbx_seq_one_letter_code
_entity_poly.pdbx_strand_id
1 'polypeptide(L)' 'MSTYVETWTSIASTLGRSERWCRYMAQRDADPLPIFKVGGIVRMNLPDLDEWLGRQRTRSLARPVAEALGSAPLKLIA' A
#
# COMPACT_ATOMS: atom_id res chain seq x y z
N MET A 1 -18.74 -5.13 -13.35
CA MET A 1 -17.70 -4.37 -12.66
C MET A 1 -16.40 -5.09 -12.70
N SER A 2 -15.34 -4.34 -12.81
CA SER A 2 -14.03 -4.96 -12.86
C SER A 2 -13.58 -5.35 -11.47
N THR A 3 -12.88 -6.47 -11.38
CA THR A 3 -12.27 -6.87 -10.13
C THR A 3 -10.79 -6.54 -10.16
N TYR A 4 -10.35 -5.74 -11.12
CA TYR A 4 -8.96 -5.35 -11.26
C TYR A 4 -8.87 -3.95 -11.87
N VAL A 5 -7.70 -3.34 -11.73
CA VAL A 5 -7.40 -2.07 -12.37
C VAL A 5 -6.09 -2.22 -13.13
N GLU A 6 -5.94 -1.44 -14.20
CA GLU A 6 -4.74 -1.46 -15.01
C GLU A 6 -4.19 -0.05 -15.11
N THR A 7 -2.93 0.05 -15.39
CA THR A 7 -2.17 1.28 -15.52
C THR A 7 -1.90 1.94 -14.18
N TRP A 8 -0.77 2.61 -14.10
CA TRP A 8 -0.40 3.29 -12.87
C TRP A 8 -1.39 4.38 -12.50
N THR A 9 -1.96 5.03 -13.50
CA THR A 9 -2.94 6.09 -13.24
C THR A 9 -4.16 5.54 -12.51
N SER A 10 -4.67 4.40 -12.97
CA SER A 10 -5.85 3.80 -12.35
C SER A 10 -5.54 3.25 -10.96
N ILE A 11 -4.37 2.65 -10.81
CA ILE A 11 -3.94 2.13 -9.53
C ILE A 11 -3.82 3.27 -8.53
N ALA A 12 -3.19 4.36 -8.93
CA ALA A 12 -3.02 5.52 -8.07
C ALA A 12 -4.37 6.10 -7.66
N SER A 13 -5.30 6.17 -8.60
CA SER A 13 -6.62 6.68 -8.32
C SER A 13 -7.35 5.79 -7.31
N THR A 14 -7.22 4.47 -7.47
CA THR A 14 -7.86 3.53 -6.56
C THR A 14 -7.32 3.66 -5.15
N LEU A 15 -6.02 3.87 -5.03
CA LEU A 15 -5.37 3.98 -3.73
C LEU A 15 -5.43 5.39 -3.15
N GLY A 16 -5.79 6.37 -3.97
CA GLY A 16 -5.80 7.75 -3.52
C GLY A 16 -4.40 8.28 -3.27
N ARG A 17 -3.42 7.80 -4.02
CA ARG A 17 -2.03 8.21 -3.87
C ARG A 17 -1.44 8.54 -5.23
N SER A 18 -0.25 9.12 -5.23
CA SER A 18 0.41 9.45 -6.48
C SER A 18 0.93 8.19 -7.17
N GLU A 19 1.14 8.27 -8.48
CA GLU A 19 1.74 7.16 -9.20
C GLU A 19 3.13 6.85 -8.69
N ARG A 20 3.87 7.87 -8.31
CA ARG A 20 5.20 7.70 -7.78
C ARG A 20 5.19 6.86 -6.51
N TRP A 21 4.27 7.17 -5.61
CA TRP A 21 4.12 6.41 -4.37
C TRP A 21 3.78 4.95 -4.68
N CYS A 22 2.88 4.73 -5.64
CA CYS A 22 2.47 3.38 -5.99
C CYS A 22 3.64 2.58 -6.55
N ARG A 23 4.45 3.20 -7.40
CA ARG A 23 5.63 2.52 -7.94
C ARG A 23 6.63 2.19 -6.85
N TYR A 24 6.81 3.10 -5.91
CA TYR A 24 7.70 2.88 -4.78
C TYR A 24 7.22 1.69 -3.96
N MET A 25 5.93 1.66 -3.64
CA MET A 25 5.40 0.58 -2.83
C MET A 25 5.45 -0.77 -3.54
N ALA A 26 5.34 -0.75 -4.86
CA ALA A 26 5.40 -1.98 -5.63
C ALA A 26 6.81 -2.54 -5.71
N GLN A 27 7.82 -1.71 -5.49
CA GLN A 27 9.22 -2.13 -5.59
C GLN A 27 9.89 -2.42 -4.26
N ARG A 28 9.20 -2.20 -3.17
CA ARG A 28 9.84 -2.44 -1.88
C ARG A 28 9.97 -3.95 -1.63
N ASP A 29 10.95 -4.30 -0.83
CA ASP A 29 11.25 -5.71 -0.57
C ASP A 29 10.25 -6.39 0.34
N ALA A 30 9.79 -5.69 1.35
CA ALA A 30 8.89 -6.28 2.33
C ALA A 30 7.44 -6.03 1.93
N ASP A 31 6.73 -7.08 1.58
CA ASP A 31 5.30 -7.06 1.28
C ASP A 31 4.96 -5.96 0.27
N PRO A 32 5.48 -6.06 -0.94
CA PRO A 32 5.22 -5.02 -1.95
C PRO A 32 3.77 -4.98 -2.37
N LEU A 33 3.38 -3.86 -2.96
CA LEU A 33 2.03 -3.70 -3.49
C LEU A 33 1.76 -4.81 -4.50
N PRO A 34 0.60 -5.46 -4.43
CA PRO A 34 0.31 -6.63 -5.27
C PRO A 34 -0.01 -6.26 -6.72
N ILE A 35 0.99 -5.88 -7.46
CA ILE A 35 0.81 -5.60 -8.88
C ILE A 35 1.59 -6.62 -9.68
N PHE A 36 1.19 -6.82 -10.92
CA PHE A 36 1.92 -7.67 -11.82
C PHE A 36 1.76 -7.12 -13.22
N LYS A 37 2.58 -7.59 -14.14
CA LYS A 37 2.55 -7.09 -15.50
C LYS A 37 2.08 -8.17 -16.45
N VAL A 38 1.23 -7.76 -17.39
CA VAL A 38 0.77 -8.65 -18.44
C VAL A 38 1.04 -7.94 -19.75
N GLY A 39 1.97 -8.47 -20.52
CA GLY A 39 2.30 -7.85 -21.81
C GLY A 39 2.73 -6.40 -21.69
N GLY A 40 3.42 -6.05 -20.63
CA GLY A 40 3.89 -4.70 -20.44
C GLY A 40 2.90 -3.77 -19.74
N ILE A 41 1.69 -4.26 -19.48
CA ILE A 41 0.68 -3.47 -18.80
C ILE A 41 0.66 -3.84 -17.32
N VAL A 42 0.75 -2.84 -16.46
CA VAL A 42 0.70 -3.10 -15.02
C VAL A 42 -0.75 -3.33 -14.62
N ARG A 43 -0.97 -4.27 -13.74
CA ARG A 43 -2.31 -4.68 -13.35
C ARG A 43 -2.33 -5.01 -11.86
N MET A 44 -3.46 -4.74 -11.21
CA MET A 44 -3.63 -5.05 -9.80
C MET A 44 -5.04 -5.59 -9.59
N ASN A 45 -5.15 -6.77 -8.99
CA ASN A 45 -6.44 -7.32 -8.67
C ASN A 45 -6.94 -6.71 -7.37
N LEU A 46 -8.21 -6.33 -7.35
CA LEU A 46 -8.78 -5.70 -6.17
C LEU A 46 -8.83 -6.62 -4.95
N PRO A 47 -9.16 -7.91 -5.10
CA PRO A 47 -9.10 -8.80 -3.94
C PRO A 47 -7.70 -8.90 -3.34
N ASP A 48 -6.68 -8.90 -4.19
CA ASP A 48 -5.30 -8.92 -3.71
C ASP A 48 -4.96 -7.65 -2.97
N LEU A 49 -5.47 -6.52 -3.45
CA LEU A 49 -5.27 -5.24 -2.79
C LEU A 49 -5.92 -5.25 -1.42
N ASP A 50 -7.12 -5.80 -1.31
CA ASP A 50 -7.79 -5.88 -0.03
C ASP A 50 -6.98 -6.67 0.98
N GLU A 51 -6.43 -7.79 0.57
CA GLU A 51 -5.60 -8.59 1.45
C GLU A 51 -4.34 -7.84 1.86
N TRP A 52 -3.74 -7.15 0.89
CA TRP A 52 -2.54 -6.39 1.17
C TRP A 52 -2.82 -5.26 2.16
N LEU A 53 -3.91 -4.55 1.97
CA LEU A 53 -4.29 -3.47 2.88
C LEU A 53 -4.58 -4.03 4.26
N GLY A 54 -5.19 -5.20 4.34
CA GLY A 54 -5.44 -5.86 5.61
C GLY A 54 -4.15 -6.16 6.36
N ARG A 55 -3.13 -6.63 5.62
CA ARG A 55 -1.83 -6.90 6.23
C ARG A 55 -1.17 -5.63 6.74
N GLN A 56 -1.27 -4.55 5.96
CA GLN A 56 -0.69 -3.28 6.37
C GLN A 56 -1.40 -2.74 7.60
N ARG A 57 -2.70 -2.88 7.64
CA ARG A 57 -3.48 -2.44 8.78
C ARG A 57 -3.11 -3.23 10.04
N THR A 58 -3.03 -4.54 9.91
CA THR A 58 -2.68 -5.39 11.04
C THR A 58 -1.29 -5.06 11.56
N ARG A 59 -0.35 -4.86 10.65
CA ARG A 59 1.01 -4.52 11.02
C ARG A 59 1.06 -3.19 11.76
N SER A 60 0.29 -2.22 11.27
CA SER A 60 0.25 -0.91 11.89
C SER A 60 -0.39 -0.97 13.27
N LEU A 61 -1.46 -1.74 13.41
CA LEU A 61 -2.15 -1.85 14.68
C LEU A 61 -1.35 -2.64 15.72
N ALA A 62 -0.46 -3.49 15.25
CA ALA A 62 0.35 -4.30 16.16
C ALA A 62 1.47 -3.47 16.78
N ARG A 63 1.73 -2.29 16.27
CA ARG A 63 2.78 -1.46 16.80
C ARG A 63 2.27 -0.58 17.92
N PRO A 64 3.14 -0.25 18.87
CA PRO A 64 2.78 0.73 19.87
C PRO A 64 2.48 2.06 19.19
N VAL A 65 1.55 2.79 19.73
CA VAL A 65 1.18 4.06 19.16
C VAL A 65 2.38 4.98 19.04
N ALA A 66 3.27 4.95 20.00
CA ALA A 66 4.45 5.78 19.95
C ALA A 66 5.28 5.53 18.72
N GLU A 67 5.43 4.26 18.34
CA GLU A 67 6.18 3.95 17.13
C GLU A 67 5.43 4.38 15.90
N ALA A 68 4.13 4.20 15.90
CA ALA A 68 3.35 4.56 14.75
C ALA A 68 3.37 6.06 14.52
N LEU A 69 3.53 6.83 15.57
CA LEU A 69 3.58 8.27 15.45
C LEU A 69 4.98 8.78 15.29
N GLY A 70 5.92 7.87 15.17
CA GLY A 70 7.28 8.32 15.02
C GLY A 70 7.90 8.56 16.35
N SER A 71 7.28 8.16 17.32
CA SER A 71 7.78 8.23 18.61
C SER A 71 8.00 9.56 19.12
N ALA A 72 8.14 10.39 18.35
CA ALA A 72 8.46 11.59 18.81
C ALA A 72 7.64 12.01 19.88
N PRO A 73 6.57 12.00 19.70
CA PRO A 73 5.78 12.56 20.64
C PRO A 73 5.76 11.95 21.92
N LEU A 74 5.91 10.98 21.96
CA LEU A 74 5.82 10.38 23.04
C LEU A 74 6.44 10.85 24.02
N LYS A 75 7.35 11.16 23.70
CA LYS A 75 8.10 11.49 24.60
C LYS A 75 7.49 12.53 25.25
N LEU A 76 6.91 13.09 24.73
CA LEU A 76 6.51 14.15 25.26
C LEU A 76 5.44 13.93 26.02
N ILE A 77 4.94 13.19 25.76
CA ILE A 77 3.96 12.99 26.31
C ILE A 77 4.10 12.57 27.40
N ALA A 78 4.80 12.28 27.42
CA ALA A 78 5.05 11.75 28.53
C ALA A 78 4.71 12.47 29.34
#